data_1be03456e94fc2b97a6aa6f61cd5c93a
#
_entry.id   1be03456e94fc2b97a6aa6f61cd5c93a
#
_cell.length_a   1.000
_cell.length_b   1.000
_cell.length_c   1.000
_cell.angle_alpha   90.00
_cell.angle_beta   90.00
_cell.angle_gamma   90.00
#
_symmetry.space_group_name_H-M   'P 1'
#
loop_
_entity.id
_entity.type
_entity.pdbx_description
1 polymer ?
#
loop_
_entity_poly.entity_id
_entity_poly.type
_entity_poly.pdbx_seq_one_letter_code
_entity_poly.pdbx_strand_id
1 'polypeptide(L)'
;MSRIVGAVGWGKIEPDPPGTMECFMQAGKLRALAVTSAQRSALLPDVPSVGESGLPGYDVTSWYGVFAPAGVPDAIVTRLYTEIAAQFKGPDVVKRLSALGAEVAIKPPAELAGFLREDIKKWAAIVRASGAKAE
;
A
#
# COMPACT_ATOMS: atom_id res chain seq x y z
N MET A 1 17.69 11.39 -21.69
CA MET A 1 16.79 12.18 -20.82
C MET A 1 15.94 11.18 -20.05
N SER A 2 16.29 10.89 -18.80
CA SER A 2 15.55 9.97 -17.94
C SER A 2 14.26 10.65 -17.52
N ARG A 3 13.12 10.11 -17.91
CA ARG A 3 11.84 10.56 -17.39
C ARG A 3 11.71 10.10 -15.94
N ILE A 4 11.47 11.02 -15.04
CA ILE A 4 11.08 10.76 -13.66
C ILE A 4 9.69 10.13 -13.72
N VAL A 5 9.60 8.84 -13.47
CA VAL A 5 8.33 8.17 -13.19
C VAL A 5 8.25 8.12 -11.68
N GLY A 6 7.17 8.66 -11.14
CA GLY A 6 6.99 8.96 -9.74
C GLY A 6 7.28 7.81 -8.78
N ALA A 7 7.39 8.17 -7.51
CA ALA A 7 7.59 7.28 -6.39
C ALA A 7 6.64 6.06 -6.48
N VAL A 8 7.19 4.86 -6.33
CA VAL A 8 6.39 3.64 -6.22
C VAL A 8 5.94 3.51 -4.77
N GLY A 9 4.99 4.33 -4.41
CA GLY A 9 4.03 3.96 -3.40
C GLY A 9 2.89 3.30 -4.15
N TRP A 10 2.23 2.34 -3.55
CA TRP A 10 1.07 1.69 -4.11
C TRP A 10 -0.02 2.70 -4.44
N GLY A 11 0.22 3.51 -5.44
CA GLY A 11 -0.77 4.26 -6.15
C GLY A 11 -0.96 3.53 -7.46
N LYS A 12 -2.18 3.11 -7.74
CA LYS A 12 -2.60 2.58 -9.01
C LYS A 12 -2.08 3.49 -10.13
N ILE A 13 -0.91 3.16 -10.66
CA ILE A 13 -0.63 3.53 -12.04
C ILE A 13 -1.54 2.58 -12.83
N GLU A 14 -2.35 3.12 -13.74
CA GLU A 14 -3.22 2.40 -14.65
C GLU A 14 -2.63 1.04 -15.04
N PRO A 15 -3.45 -0.01 -15.21
CA PRO A 15 -3.00 -1.38 -15.28
C PRO A 15 -2.15 -1.64 -16.51
N ASP A 16 -0.90 -1.27 -16.44
CA ASP A 16 0.11 -1.96 -17.22
C ASP A 16 0.27 -3.36 -16.63
N PRO A 17 0.47 -4.37 -17.46
CA PRO A 17 0.60 -5.73 -16.98
C PRO A 17 1.63 -5.81 -15.86
N PRO A 18 1.37 -6.65 -14.81
CA PRO A 18 2.29 -6.83 -13.69
C PRO A 18 3.71 -7.06 -14.19
N GLY A 19 4.65 -6.28 -13.69
CA GLY A 19 6.07 -6.42 -14.05
C GLY A 19 6.62 -5.41 -15.05
N THR A 20 5.82 -4.56 -15.70
CA THR A 20 6.34 -3.62 -16.70
C THR A 20 7.34 -2.62 -16.12
N MET A 21 7.04 -2.01 -14.99
CA MET A 21 7.94 -1.05 -14.32
C MET A 21 9.20 -1.74 -13.79
N GLU A 22 9.04 -2.90 -13.18
CA GLU A 22 10.13 -3.71 -12.64
C GLU A 22 11.07 -4.17 -13.75
N CYS A 23 10.53 -4.64 -14.88
CA CYS A 23 11.32 -4.98 -16.07
C CYS A 23 12.11 -3.79 -16.61
N PHE A 24 11.54 -2.59 -16.65
CA PHE A 24 12.25 -1.39 -17.06
C PHE A 24 13.33 -0.95 -16.08
N MET A 25 13.10 -1.15 -14.78
CA MET A 25 14.12 -0.90 -13.75
C MET A 25 15.27 -1.91 -13.88
N GLN A 26 14.97 -3.19 -14.01
CA GLN A 26 15.98 -4.25 -14.21
C GLN A 26 16.77 -4.04 -15.51
N ALA A 27 16.11 -3.57 -16.57
CA ALA A 27 16.77 -3.21 -17.83
C ALA A 27 17.55 -1.89 -17.78
N GLY A 28 17.63 -1.21 -16.63
CA GLY A 28 18.31 0.07 -16.45
C GLY A 28 17.65 1.26 -17.18
N LYS A 29 16.44 1.09 -17.71
CA LYS A 29 15.69 2.13 -18.44
C LYS A 29 14.96 3.09 -17.50
N LEU A 30 14.68 2.67 -16.27
CA LEU A 30 14.08 3.46 -15.20
C LEU A 30 14.93 3.35 -13.95
N ARG A 31 14.95 4.42 -13.17
CA ARG A 31 15.57 4.47 -11.84
C ARG A 31 14.50 4.80 -10.81
N ALA A 32 14.32 3.94 -9.81
CA ALA A 32 13.54 4.27 -8.63
C ALA A 32 14.29 5.32 -7.81
N LEU A 33 13.62 6.39 -7.42
CA LEU A 33 14.20 7.48 -6.63
C LEU A 33 13.85 7.34 -5.15
N ALA A 34 12.59 7.04 -4.84
CA ALA A 34 12.08 6.82 -3.50
C ALA A 34 10.77 6.03 -3.53
N VAL A 35 10.45 5.38 -2.42
CA VAL A 35 9.13 4.81 -2.15
C VAL A 35 8.29 5.78 -1.33
N THR A 36 6.97 5.79 -1.53
CA THR A 36 6.05 6.72 -0.86
C THR A 36 5.55 6.22 0.50
N SER A 37 5.88 4.99 0.87
CA SER A 37 5.60 4.43 2.19
C SER A 37 6.48 5.07 3.27
N ALA A 38 6.01 5.04 4.53
CA ALA A 38 6.75 5.57 5.68
C ALA A 38 8.14 4.91 5.85
N GLN A 39 8.24 3.63 5.50
CA GLN A 39 9.47 2.83 5.53
C GLN A 39 9.81 2.32 4.14
N ARG A 40 11.05 1.87 3.96
CA ARG A 40 11.45 1.20 2.72
C ARG A 40 10.61 -0.04 2.48
N SER A 41 10.33 -0.33 1.22
CA SER A 41 9.66 -1.57 0.83
C SER A 41 10.63 -2.75 0.88
N ALA A 42 10.16 -3.89 1.39
CA ALA A 42 10.91 -5.13 1.36
C ALA A 42 11.19 -5.63 -0.08
N LEU A 43 10.38 -5.19 -1.05
CA LEU A 43 10.55 -5.49 -2.46
C LEU A 43 11.66 -4.63 -3.12
N LEU A 44 11.97 -3.46 -2.54
CA LEU A 44 12.96 -2.50 -3.03
C LEU A 44 13.83 -1.97 -1.87
N PRO A 45 14.63 -2.83 -1.22
CA PRO A 45 15.35 -2.48 0.02
C PRO A 45 16.39 -1.37 -0.17
N ASP A 46 16.93 -1.24 -1.38
CA ASP A 46 17.94 -0.23 -1.72
C ASP A 46 17.33 1.14 -2.07
N VAL A 47 16.01 1.23 -2.22
CA VAL A 47 15.31 2.46 -2.55
C VAL A 47 14.86 3.15 -1.25
N PRO A 48 15.32 4.38 -0.96
CA PRO A 48 14.93 5.10 0.26
C PRO A 48 13.44 5.47 0.23
N SER A 49 12.88 5.74 1.40
CA SER A 49 11.55 6.36 1.47
C SER A 49 11.65 7.88 1.17
N VAL A 50 10.52 8.47 0.78
CA VAL A 50 10.41 9.93 0.61
C VAL A 50 10.74 10.65 1.92
N GLY A 51 10.35 10.06 3.06
CA GLY A 51 10.67 10.55 4.39
C GLY A 51 12.18 10.64 4.64
N GLU A 52 12.94 9.60 4.26
CA GLU A 52 14.41 9.58 4.33
C GLU A 52 15.06 10.56 3.34
N SER A 53 14.37 10.87 2.26
CA SER A 53 14.87 11.73 1.17
C SER A 53 14.63 13.23 1.38
N GLY A 54 14.20 13.65 2.58
CA GLY A 54 14.08 15.06 2.94
C GLY A 54 12.67 15.56 3.24
N LEU A 55 11.65 14.70 3.24
CA LEU A 55 10.27 15.03 3.62
C LEU A 55 9.82 14.16 4.80
N PRO A 56 10.33 14.39 6.02
CA PRO A 56 9.99 13.58 7.17
C PRO A 56 8.49 13.58 7.46
N GLY A 57 7.94 12.41 7.80
CA GLY A 57 6.50 12.24 8.01
C GLY A 57 5.70 11.99 6.74
N TYR A 58 6.32 11.97 5.57
CA TYR A 58 5.65 11.60 4.35
C TYR A 58 5.32 10.10 4.36
N ASP A 59 4.04 9.78 4.20
CA ASP A 59 3.53 8.41 4.11
C ASP A 59 2.26 8.42 3.27
N VAL A 60 2.37 7.95 2.04
CA VAL A 60 1.25 7.77 1.11
C VAL A 60 1.31 6.34 0.60
N THR A 61 0.46 5.50 1.19
CA THR A 61 0.38 4.08 0.88
C THR A 61 -1.06 3.72 0.53
N SER A 62 -1.26 3.04 -0.58
CA SER A 62 -2.55 2.41 -0.89
C SER A 62 -2.67 1.11 -0.12
N TRP A 63 -3.85 0.83 0.39
CA TRP A 63 -4.12 -0.40 1.13
C TRP A 63 -5.48 -0.97 0.74
N TYR A 64 -5.65 -2.27 0.95
CA TYR A 64 -6.88 -2.98 0.70
C TYR A 64 -7.35 -3.65 1.98
N GLY A 65 -8.65 -3.63 2.22
CA GLY A 65 -9.26 -4.25 3.39
C GLY A 65 -10.50 -5.05 3.02
N VAL A 66 -10.77 -6.10 3.80
CA VAL A 66 -12.02 -6.86 3.72
C VAL A 66 -12.94 -6.36 4.84
N PHE A 67 -14.15 -5.98 4.47
CA PHE A 67 -15.14 -5.42 5.39
C PHE A 67 -16.41 -6.27 5.38
N ALA A 68 -17.02 -6.42 6.55
CA ALA A 68 -18.33 -7.03 6.69
C ALA A 68 -19.42 -5.93 6.82
N PRO A 69 -20.67 -6.19 6.42
CA PRO A 69 -21.77 -5.29 6.67
C PRO A 69 -21.97 -4.99 8.16
N ALA A 70 -22.58 -3.85 8.46
CA ALA A 70 -22.96 -3.51 9.83
C ALA A 70 -23.94 -4.54 10.40
N GLY A 71 -23.79 -4.89 11.67
CA GLY A 71 -24.67 -5.83 12.38
C GLY A 71 -24.27 -7.31 12.24
N VAL A 72 -23.18 -7.62 11.53
CA VAL A 72 -22.63 -8.99 11.55
C VAL A 72 -22.09 -9.28 12.96
N PRO A 73 -22.46 -10.43 13.59
CA PRO A 73 -21.99 -10.79 14.91
C PRO A 73 -20.47 -10.88 14.99
N ASP A 74 -19.88 -10.42 16.10
CA ASP A 74 -18.42 -10.39 16.31
C ASP A 74 -17.76 -11.77 16.17
N ALA A 75 -18.47 -12.84 16.58
CA ALA A 75 -17.98 -14.20 16.41
C ALA A 75 -17.76 -14.57 14.93
N ILE A 76 -18.61 -14.10 14.03
CA ILE A 76 -18.48 -14.33 12.59
C ILE A 76 -17.32 -13.48 12.04
N VAL A 77 -17.21 -12.21 12.44
CA VAL A 77 -16.11 -11.34 12.04
C VAL A 77 -14.76 -11.92 12.47
N THR A 78 -14.68 -12.39 13.72
CA THR A 78 -13.47 -13.03 14.26
C THR A 78 -13.10 -14.29 13.50
N ARG A 79 -14.08 -15.14 13.17
CA ARG A 79 -13.84 -16.36 12.40
C ARG A 79 -13.35 -16.03 10.99
N LEU A 80 -14.00 -15.11 10.29
CA LEU A 80 -13.58 -14.66 8.96
C LEU A 80 -12.14 -14.11 9.00
N TYR A 81 -11.83 -13.26 9.97
CA TYR A 81 -10.47 -12.75 10.16
C TYR A 81 -9.45 -13.87 10.33
N THR A 82 -9.74 -14.85 11.20
CA THR A 82 -8.83 -15.97 11.47
C THR A 82 -8.55 -16.79 10.23
N GLU A 83 -9.60 -17.13 9.47
CA GLU A 83 -9.47 -17.93 8.25
C GLU A 83 -8.71 -17.15 7.15
N ILE A 84 -9.04 -15.90 6.93
CA ILE A 84 -8.37 -15.03 5.97
C ILE A 84 -6.90 -14.85 6.36
N ALA A 85 -6.62 -14.54 7.63
CA ALA A 85 -5.25 -14.33 8.12
C ALA A 85 -4.38 -15.58 7.96
N ALA A 86 -4.96 -16.78 8.13
CA ALA A 86 -4.26 -18.02 7.88
C ALA A 86 -3.88 -18.20 6.42
N GLN A 87 -4.76 -17.86 5.47
CA GLN A 87 -4.47 -17.94 4.04
C GLN A 87 -3.36 -16.97 3.60
N PHE A 88 -3.37 -15.75 4.14
CA PHE A 88 -2.34 -14.75 3.80
C PHE A 88 -0.94 -15.05 4.35
N LYS A 89 -0.81 -16.03 5.27
CA LYS A 89 0.48 -16.57 5.72
C LYS A 89 1.05 -17.64 4.77
N GLY A 90 0.24 -18.14 3.85
CA GLY A 90 0.64 -19.15 2.90
C GLY A 90 1.68 -18.61 1.90
N PRO A 91 2.78 -19.36 1.64
CA PRO A 91 3.86 -18.90 0.77
C PRO A 91 3.40 -18.59 -0.66
N ASP A 92 2.43 -19.32 -1.18
CA ASP A 92 1.89 -19.10 -2.53
C ASP A 92 1.14 -17.77 -2.62
N VAL A 93 0.38 -17.40 -1.59
CA VAL A 93 -0.35 -16.13 -1.53
C VAL A 93 0.64 -14.98 -1.41
N VAL A 94 1.61 -15.09 -0.52
CA VAL A 94 2.69 -14.10 -0.35
C VAL A 94 3.41 -13.90 -1.69
N LYS A 95 3.82 -14.98 -2.36
CA LYS A 95 4.50 -14.91 -3.65
C LYS A 95 3.66 -14.21 -4.74
N ARG A 96 2.36 -14.54 -4.82
CA ARG A 96 1.46 -13.90 -5.80
C ARG A 96 1.27 -12.40 -5.52
N LEU A 97 1.12 -12.04 -4.25
CA LEU A 97 0.99 -10.64 -3.86
C LEU A 97 2.28 -9.87 -4.13
N SER A 98 3.43 -10.42 -3.78
CA SER A 98 4.73 -9.81 -4.09
C SER A 98 4.94 -9.61 -5.59
N ALA A 99 4.50 -10.56 -6.43
CA ALA A 99 4.56 -10.42 -7.89
C ALA A 99 3.66 -9.31 -8.45
N LEU A 100 2.61 -8.95 -7.70
CA LEU A 100 1.78 -7.76 -7.95
C LEU A 100 2.34 -6.52 -7.26
N GLY A 101 3.54 -6.69 -6.60
CA GLY A 101 4.19 -5.70 -5.79
C GLY A 101 3.42 -5.40 -4.48
N ALA A 102 2.51 -6.24 -3.96
CA ALA A 102 1.79 -6.08 -2.70
C ALA A 102 2.51 -6.75 -1.53
N GLU A 103 2.57 -6.06 -0.41
CA GLU A 103 3.04 -6.62 0.85
C GLU A 103 1.85 -7.05 1.72
N VAL A 104 1.98 -8.19 2.39
CA VAL A 104 0.94 -8.67 3.29
C VAL A 104 0.99 -7.90 4.60
N ALA A 105 -0.08 -7.16 4.91
CA ALA A 105 -0.25 -6.44 6.17
C ALA A 105 -1.55 -6.89 6.84
N ILE A 106 -1.46 -7.86 7.73
CA ILE A 106 -2.62 -8.40 8.45
C ILE A 106 -2.84 -7.63 9.74
N LYS A 107 -3.98 -6.96 9.85
CA LYS A 107 -4.41 -6.24 11.05
C LYS A 107 -5.68 -6.86 11.62
N PRO A 108 -5.73 -7.13 12.94
CA PRO A 108 -6.97 -7.50 13.61
C PRO A 108 -8.07 -6.45 13.42
N PRO A 109 -9.37 -6.83 13.49
CA PRO A 109 -10.49 -5.91 13.23
C PRO A 109 -10.42 -4.60 14.02
N ALA A 110 -10.09 -4.66 15.31
CA ALA A 110 -9.97 -3.47 16.16
C ALA A 110 -8.82 -2.55 15.73
N GLU A 111 -7.68 -3.13 15.33
CA GLU A 111 -6.51 -2.39 14.85
C GLU A 111 -6.81 -1.74 13.48
N LEU A 112 -7.45 -2.49 12.57
CA LEU A 112 -7.87 -1.95 11.28
C LEU A 112 -8.86 -0.79 11.45
N ALA A 113 -9.80 -0.90 12.38
CA ALA A 113 -10.73 0.18 12.69
C ALA A 113 -10.03 1.43 13.25
N GLY A 114 -8.98 1.25 14.05
CA GLY A 114 -8.12 2.35 14.53
C GLY A 114 -7.37 3.01 13.38
N PHE A 115 -6.69 2.22 12.58
CA PHE A 115 -5.96 2.65 11.39
C PHE A 115 -6.86 3.44 10.43
N LEU A 116 -8.04 2.92 10.11
CA LEU A 116 -9.00 3.58 9.22
C LEU A 116 -9.41 4.98 9.72
N ARG A 117 -9.66 5.12 11.03
CA ARG A 117 -10.01 6.43 11.60
C ARG A 117 -8.90 7.46 11.44
N GLU A 118 -7.66 7.06 11.66
CA GLU A 118 -6.51 7.95 11.49
C GLU A 118 -6.23 8.27 10.02
N ASP A 119 -6.38 7.29 9.15
CA ASP A 119 -6.19 7.48 7.71
C ASP A 119 -7.24 8.44 7.13
N ILE A 120 -8.51 8.33 7.53
CA ILE A 120 -9.57 9.27 7.15
C ILE A 120 -9.23 10.70 7.61
N LYS A 121 -8.73 10.89 8.84
CA LYS A 121 -8.32 12.22 9.33
C LYS A 121 -7.18 12.80 8.51
N LYS A 122 -6.16 11.98 8.25
CA LYS A 122 -4.99 12.33 7.43
C LYS A 122 -5.44 12.81 6.04
N TRP A 123 -6.22 12.00 5.34
CA TRP A 123 -6.69 12.34 4.00
C TRP A 123 -7.65 13.52 3.98
N ALA A 124 -8.53 13.66 4.96
CA ALA A 124 -9.41 14.83 5.07
C ALA A 124 -8.61 16.14 5.18
N ALA A 125 -7.50 16.15 5.90
CA ALA A 125 -6.62 17.32 5.99
C ALA A 125 -5.93 17.61 4.66
N ILE A 126 -5.41 16.59 3.97
CA ILE A 126 -4.74 16.72 2.67
C ILE A 126 -5.71 17.24 1.60
N VAL A 127 -6.91 16.66 1.51
CA VAL A 127 -7.93 17.07 0.53
C VAL A 127 -8.35 18.52 0.75
N ARG A 128 -8.53 18.94 2.01
CA ARG A 128 -8.84 20.36 2.31
C ARG A 128 -7.71 21.30 1.89
N ALA A 129 -6.46 20.92 2.17
CA ALA A 129 -5.29 21.73 1.84
C ALA A 129 -5.05 21.83 0.32
N SER A 130 -5.34 20.77 -0.43
CA SER A 130 -5.16 20.71 -1.90
C SER A 130 -6.25 21.43 -2.68
N GLY A 131 -7.42 21.72 -2.04
CA GLY A 131 -8.59 22.25 -2.72
C GLY A 131 -9.27 21.27 -3.68
N ALA A 132 -8.90 19.98 -3.64
CA ALA A 132 -9.49 18.96 -4.49
C ALA A 132 -10.99 18.81 -4.22
N LYS A 133 -11.79 18.72 -5.30
CA LYS A 133 -13.23 18.48 -5.24
C LYS A 133 -13.50 17.14 -5.95
N ALA A 134 -14.42 16.35 -5.38
CA ALA A 134 -14.98 15.21 -6.09
C ALA A 134 -15.88 15.74 -7.23
N GLU A 135 -15.65 15.26 -8.44
CA GLU A 135 -16.56 15.46 -9.57
C GLU A 135 -17.70 14.45 -9.52
#